data_5326c444b769c9553add1d88c3093a54
#
_entry.id   5326c444b769c9553add1d88c3093a54
#
_cell.length_a   1.000
_cell.length_b   1.000
_cell.length_c   1.000
_cell.angle_alpha   90.00
_cell.angle_beta   90.00
_cell.angle_gamma   90.00
#
_symmetry.space_group_name_H-M   'P 1'
#
loop_
_entity.id
_entity.type
_entity.pdbx_description
1 polymer ?
#
loop_
_entity_poly.entity_id
_entity_poly.type
_entity_poly.pdbx_seq_one_letter_code
_entity_poly.pdbx_strand_id
1 'polypeptide(L)'
;MYNGVRKIEIGTDEDATLEGPQKDSPRAGGQIVFYGTSILQGGCCSRPGMVFTSIISRALDRECINLGFSGNGRLDYEVAQVMAEVDNPSVFVLDYVPNCTAENIREKGETFFRIIRKAHPDVPVIFIDNPCYGHCHVDEEARKDVDARNEAQKELYLKLRKSGEKRIYHITTENTVGTDCEAFVDGVHFTDLGMMRYAENLIPVIKRRMR
;
A
#
# COMPACT_ATOMS: atom_id res chain seq x y z
N MET A 1 -10.38 -1.08 -5.27
CA MET A 1 -11.06 -1.10 -6.58
C MET A 1 -12.03 0.08 -6.67
N TYR A 2 -12.13 0.73 -7.83
CA TYR A 2 -12.99 1.91 -8.00
C TYR A 2 -14.49 1.59 -8.08
N ASN A 3 -14.85 0.36 -8.44
CA ASN A 3 -16.24 -0.05 -8.58
C ASN A 3 -16.59 -1.16 -7.58
N GLY A 4 -17.75 -1.03 -6.94
CA GLY A 4 -18.31 -2.07 -6.08
C GLY A 4 -18.97 -3.19 -6.89
N VAL A 5 -19.08 -4.37 -6.27
CA VAL A 5 -19.82 -5.52 -6.82
C VAL A 5 -21.19 -5.55 -6.17
N ARG A 6 -22.27 -5.54 -6.98
CA ARG A 6 -23.64 -5.64 -6.48
C ARG A 6 -24.17 -7.06 -6.45
N LYS A 7 -23.71 -7.91 -7.37
CA LYS A 7 -24.19 -9.28 -7.51
C LYS A 7 -23.12 -10.14 -8.14
N ILE A 8 -22.96 -11.36 -7.66
CA ILE A 8 -22.15 -12.42 -8.25
C ILE A 8 -23.08 -13.59 -8.50
N GLU A 9 -23.08 -14.13 -9.68
CA GLU A 9 -23.82 -15.34 -10.08
C GLU A 9 -22.82 -16.37 -10.60
N ILE A 10 -22.93 -17.58 -10.09
CA ILE A 10 -22.09 -18.70 -10.52
C ILE A 10 -23.01 -19.66 -11.30
N GLY A 11 -22.74 -19.81 -12.59
CA GLY A 11 -23.40 -20.81 -13.43
C GLY A 11 -22.69 -22.15 -13.31
N THR A 12 -23.46 -23.21 -13.11
CA THR A 12 -22.98 -24.61 -13.09
C THR A 12 -23.88 -25.47 -13.93
N ASP A 13 -23.41 -26.64 -14.32
CA ASP A 13 -24.28 -27.67 -14.90
C ASP A 13 -25.30 -28.17 -13.87
N GLU A 14 -26.46 -28.70 -14.32
CA GLU A 14 -27.59 -29.08 -13.44
C GLU A 14 -27.21 -30.10 -12.36
N ASP A 15 -26.25 -30.97 -12.66
CA ASP A 15 -25.76 -32.04 -11.79
C ASP A 15 -24.46 -31.69 -11.03
N ALA A 16 -23.96 -30.46 -11.17
CA ALA A 16 -22.74 -30.04 -10.52
C ALA A 16 -22.95 -29.81 -9.01
N THR A 17 -22.02 -30.30 -8.22
CA THR A 17 -21.97 -30.06 -6.78
C THR A 17 -21.06 -28.88 -6.46
N LEU A 18 -21.58 -27.87 -5.74
CA LEU A 18 -20.79 -26.77 -5.22
C LEU A 18 -20.30 -27.11 -3.80
N GLU A 19 -19.00 -27.20 -3.65
CA GLU A 19 -18.37 -27.44 -2.35
C GLU A 19 -17.56 -26.18 -1.92
N GLY A 20 -17.31 -26.07 -0.63
CA GLY A 20 -16.40 -25.05 -0.10
C GLY A 20 -14.96 -25.30 -0.56
N PRO A 21 -14.08 -24.25 -0.53
CA PRO A 21 -12.68 -24.43 -0.92
C PRO A 21 -12.00 -25.46 -0.01
N GLN A 22 -11.20 -26.35 -0.61
CA GLN A 22 -10.46 -27.39 0.11
C GLN A 22 -9.15 -26.88 0.75
N LYS A 23 -8.82 -25.61 0.58
CA LYS A 23 -7.65 -24.99 1.16
C LYS A 23 -8.04 -24.03 2.28
N ASP A 24 -7.16 -23.92 3.26
CA ASP A 24 -7.32 -22.93 4.33
C ASP A 24 -7.40 -21.52 3.74
N SER A 25 -8.19 -20.68 4.40
CA SER A 25 -8.30 -19.28 4.02
C SER A 25 -6.93 -18.58 4.14
N PRO A 26 -6.51 -17.77 3.14
CA PRO A 26 -5.30 -16.92 3.25
C PRO A 26 -5.31 -16.00 4.49
N ARG A 27 -6.49 -15.77 5.07
CA ARG A 27 -6.66 -15.03 6.33
C ARG A 27 -5.98 -15.70 7.53
N ALA A 28 -5.92 -17.03 7.54
CA ALA A 28 -5.35 -17.79 8.66
C ALA A 28 -3.88 -17.42 8.92
N GLY A 29 -3.16 -17.01 7.89
CA GLY A 29 -1.77 -16.58 7.99
C GLY A 29 -1.55 -15.12 8.44
N GLY A 30 -2.62 -14.40 8.79
CA GLY A 30 -2.58 -12.97 9.08
C GLY A 30 -2.67 -12.10 7.82
N GLN A 31 -3.18 -10.90 7.97
CA GLN A 31 -3.51 -9.98 6.88
C GLN A 31 -2.41 -8.96 6.63
N ILE A 32 -2.19 -8.60 5.37
CA ILE A 32 -1.36 -7.46 4.99
C ILE A 32 -2.28 -6.26 4.84
N VAL A 33 -2.13 -5.26 5.69
CA VAL A 33 -3.00 -4.09 5.72
C VAL A 33 -2.31 -2.92 5.03
N PHE A 34 -2.85 -2.50 3.90
CA PHE A 34 -2.34 -1.37 3.12
C PHE A 34 -3.21 -0.13 3.33
N TYR A 35 -2.57 1.01 3.52
CA TYR A 35 -3.21 2.32 3.51
C TYR A 35 -2.51 3.25 2.53
N GLY A 36 -3.28 3.93 1.67
CA GLY A 36 -2.68 4.83 0.67
C GLY A 36 -3.68 5.52 -0.26
N THR A 37 -3.28 5.65 -1.50
CA THR A 37 -3.81 6.60 -2.48
C THR A 37 -4.63 5.93 -3.59
N SER A 38 -4.89 6.67 -4.70
CA SER A 38 -5.47 6.14 -5.93
C SER A 38 -4.63 5.02 -6.56
N ILE A 39 -3.29 5.09 -6.41
CA ILE A 39 -2.39 4.05 -6.90
C ILE A 39 -2.65 2.76 -6.14
N LEU A 40 -2.70 2.82 -4.81
CA LEU A 40 -3.07 1.69 -3.97
C LEU A 40 -4.48 1.17 -4.26
N GLN A 41 -5.46 2.07 -4.45
CA GLN A 41 -6.83 1.71 -4.80
C GLN A 41 -6.93 0.95 -6.14
N GLY A 42 -5.92 1.09 -6.99
CA GLY A 42 -5.83 0.42 -8.29
C GLY A 42 -6.27 1.30 -9.46
N GLY A 43 -6.04 2.61 -9.35
CA GLY A 43 -6.28 3.55 -10.44
C GLY A 43 -5.51 3.15 -11.68
N CYS A 44 -6.19 3.16 -12.83
CA CYS A 44 -5.66 2.90 -14.16
C CYS A 44 -5.19 1.46 -14.46
N CYS A 45 -5.24 0.52 -13.52
CA CYS A 45 -4.97 -0.86 -13.89
C CYS A 45 -6.12 -1.47 -14.71
N SER A 46 -5.78 -2.35 -15.65
CA SER A 46 -6.74 -2.94 -16.61
C SER A 46 -7.86 -3.75 -15.97
N ARG A 47 -7.61 -4.33 -14.81
CA ARG A 47 -8.54 -5.15 -14.03
C ARG A 47 -8.13 -5.22 -12.56
N PRO A 48 -9.05 -5.52 -11.64
CA PRO A 48 -8.77 -5.60 -10.20
C PRO A 48 -7.63 -6.53 -9.81
N GLY A 49 -7.45 -7.64 -10.54
CA GLY A 49 -6.36 -8.58 -10.31
C GLY A 49 -4.95 -8.05 -10.63
N MET A 50 -4.85 -6.89 -11.31
CA MET A 50 -3.58 -6.24 -11.64
C MET A 50 -3.17 -5.15 -10.66
N VAL A 51 -4.03 -4.79 -9.69
CA VAL A 51 -3.59 -3.93 -8.57
C VAL A 51 -2.43 -4.61 -7.85
N PHE A 52 -1.39 -3.86 -7.53
CA PHE A 52 -0.19 -4.44 -6.91
C PHE A 52 -0.48 -5.20 -5.61
N THR A 53 -1.49 -4.80 -4.84
CA THR A 53 -1.93 -5.54 -3.64
C THR A 53 -2.52 -6.91 -3.98
N SER A 54 -3.25 -7.02 -5.11
CA SER A 54 -3.76 -8.32 -5.59
C SER A 54 -2.64 -9.23 -6.11
N ILE A 55 -1.60 -8.65 -6.71
CA ILE A 55 -0.40 -9.38 -7.13
C ILE A 55 0.36 -9.90 -5.90
N ILE A 56 0.57 -9.05 -4.90
CA ILE A 56 1.21 -9.39 -3.63
C ILE A 56 0.42 -10.50 -2.90
N SER A 57 -0.91 -10.36 -2.84
CA SER A 57 -1.80 -11.35 -2.22
C SER A 57 -1.60 -12.75 -2.82
N ARG A 58 -1.59 -12.86 -4.15
CA ARG A 58 -1.35 -14.14 -4.84
C ARG A 58 0.07 -14.67 -4.65
N ALA A 59 1.06 -13.79 -4.68
CA ALA A 59 2.47 -14.19 -4.56
C ALA A 59 2.85 -14.67 -3.14
N LEU A 60 2.20 -14.12 -2.12
CA LEU A 60 2.50 -14.43 -0.72
C LEU A 60 1.46 -15.35 -0.07
N ASP A 61 0.39 -15.70 -0.80
CA ASP A 61 -0.75 -16.45 -0.28
C ASP A 61 -1.29 -15.83 1.02
N ARG A 62 -1.58 -14.52 0.97
CA ARG A 62 -2.08 -13.74 2.10
C ARG A 62 -3.22 -12.84 1.67
N GLU A 63 -4.19 -12.67 2.55
CA GLU A 63 -5.21 -11.63 2.36
C GLU A 63 -4.57 -10.25 2.45
N CYS A 64 -4.88 -9.40 1.47
CA CYS A 64 -4.51 -7.99 1.50
C CYS A 64 -5.76 -7.14 1.73
N ILE A 65 -5.79 -6.41 2.84
CA ILE A 65 -6.78 -5.35 3.07
C ILE A 65 -6.27 -4.09 2.37
N ASN A 66 -6.99 -3.65 1.36
CA ASN A 66 -6.63 -2.48 0.56
C ASN A 66 -7.48 -1.28 0.98
N LEU A 67 -6.88 -0.37 1.74
CA LEU A 67 -7.44 0.91 2.16
C LEU A 67 -6.85 2.05 1.31
N GLY A 68 -7.00 1.94 -0.01
CA GLY A 68 -6.63 2.97 -0.97
C GLY A 68 -7.78 3.98 -1.17
N PHE A 69 -7.48 5.26 -1.00
CA PHE A 69 -8.43 6.36 -1.11
C PHE A 69 -7.92 7.39 -2.11
N SER A 70 -8.51 7.40 -3.32
CA SER A 70 -8.11 8.31 -4.40
C SER A 70 -8.18 9.78 -3.96
N GLY A 71 -7.04 10.47 -3.99
CA GLY A 71 -6.94 11.88 -3.56
C GLY A 71 -7.11 12.13 -2.06
N ASN A 72 -7.47 11.11 -1.26
CA ASN A 72 -7.90 11.26 0.14
C ASN A 72 -7.13 10.40 1.15
N GLY A 73 -6.12 9.67 0.75
CA GLY A 73 -5.22 8.99 1.70
C GLY A 73 -4.27 9.99 2.37
N ARG A 74 -4.77 10.82 3.30
CA ARG A 74 -4.08 12.01 3.85
C ARG A 74 -3.83 11.95 5.35
N LEU A 75 -3.57 10.74 5.87
CA LEU A 75 -3.32 10.51 7.29
C LEU A 75 -4.50 10.90 8.19
N ASP A 76 -5.72 10.52 7.77
CA ASP A 76 -6.94 10.72 8.55
C ASP A 76 -6.96 9.77 9.74
N TYR A 77 -7.08 10.30 10.96
CA TYR A 77 -6.94 9.51 12.19
C TYR A 77 -8.06 8.48 12.34
N GLU A 78 -9.23 8.74 11.77
CA GLU A 78 -10.35 7.81 11.73
C GLU A 78 -9.97 6.53 10.94
N VAL A 79 -9.21 6.67 9.86
CA VAL A 79 -8.70 5.50 9.12
C VAL A 79 -7.67 4.75 9.94
N ALA A 80 -6.79 5.44 10.69
CA ALA A 80 -5.87 4.78 11.61
C ALA A 80 -6.60 3.99 12.70
N GLN A 81 -7.76 4.50 13.19
CA GLN A 81 -8.61 3.79 14.15
C GLN A 81 -9.20 2.51 13.53
N VAL A 82 -9.73 2.59 12.31
CA VAL A 82 -10.21 1.41 11.57
C VAL A 82 -9.09 0.38 11.34
N MET A 83 -7.89 0.83 11.00
CA MET A 83 -6.73 -0.05 10.87
C MET A 83 -6.35 -0.72 12.21
N ALA A 84 -6.54 -0.02 13.30
CA ALA A 84 -6.28 -0.55 14.65
C ALA A 84 -7.28 -1.63 15.09
N GLU A 85 -8.45 -1.73 14.43
CA GLU A 85 -9.48 -2.74 14.71
C GLU A 85 -9.25 -4.06 13.94
N VAL A 86 -8.24 -4.15 13.08
CA VAL A 86 -7.94 -5.39 12.35
C VAL A 86 -7.44 -6.46 13.31
N ASP A 87 -8.14 -7.59 13.40
CA ASP A 87 -7.90 -8.62 14.42
C ASP A 87 -6.53 -9.32 14.31
N ASN A 88 -6.07 -9.63 13.11
CA ASN A 88 -4.85 -10.41 12.87
C ASN A 88 -3.96 -9.81 11.79
N PRO A 89 -3.43 -8.59 11.96
CA PRO A 89 -2.53 -8.00 10.99
C PRO A 89 -1.14 -8.63 11.09
N SER A 90 -0.58 -9.05 9.97
CA SER A 90 0.81 -9.54 9.88
C SER A 90 1.80 -8.42 9.60
N VAL A 91 1.37 -7.37 8.90
CA VAL A 91 2.15 -6.16 8.61
C VAL A 91 1.23 -5.02 8.17
N PHE A 92 1.55 -3.81 8.54
CA PHE A 92 0.96 -2.58 7.99
C PHE A 92 1.90 -1.97 6.95
N VAL A 93 1.35 -1.57 5.81
CA VAL A 93 2.08 -0.94 4.71
C VAL A 93 1.46 0.42 4.43
N LEU A 94 2.20 1.48 4.68
CA LEU A 94 1.75 2.87 4.61
C LEU A 94 2.30 3.53 3.33
N ASP A 95 1.45 3.65 2.32
CA ASP A 95 1.72 4.15 0.97
C ASP A 95 0.92 5.43 0.66
N TYR A 96 0.86 6.35 1.62
CA TYR A 96 0.05 7.57 1.59
C TYR A 96 0.77 8.79 1.01
N VAL A 97 2.09 8.75 0.92
CA VAL A 97 2.92 9.92 0.57
C VAL A 97 2.44 10.65 -0.70
N PRO A 98 2.00 9.95 -1.78
CA PRO A 98 1.52 10.62 -2.98
C PRO A 98 0.34 11.60 -2.80
N ASN A 99 -0.46 11.44 -1.75
CA ASN A 99 -1.61 12.33 -1.46
C ASN A 99 -1.33 13.37 -0.37
N CYS A 100 -0.18 13.28 0.31
CA CYS A 100 0.21 14.19 1.37
C CYS A 100 1.16 15.29 0.88
N THR A 101 1.09 16.45 1.48
CA THR A 101 2.20 17.43 1.44
C THR A 101 3.25 17.05 2.47
N ALA A 102 4.46 17.57 2.32
CA ALA A 102 5.52 17.41 3.35
C ALA A 102 5.06 17.89 4.72
N GLU A 103 4.26 18.97 4.78
CA GLU A 103 3.70 19.53 6.00
C GLU A 103 2.69 18.56 6.65
N ASN A 104 1.75 17.99 5.87
CA ASN A 104 0.82 16.97 6.37
C ASN A 104 1.55 15.79 7.02
N ILE A 105 2.65 15.33 6.41
CA ILE A 105 3.44 14.21 6.94
C ILE A 105 4.06 14.59 8.29
N ARG A 106 4.66 15.80 8.39
CA ARG A 106 5.27 16.28 9.63
C ARG A 106 4.26 16.46 10.76
N GLU A 107 3.07 16.98 10.45
CA GLU A 107 2.02 17.26 11.43
C GLU A 107 1.29 16.01 11.90
N LYS A 108 0.88 15.13 10.95
CA LYS A 108 -0.04 14.03 11.24
C LYS A 108 0.63 12.67 11.37
N GLY A 109 1.78 12.46 10.72
CA GLY A 109 2.36 11.14 10.52
C GLY A 109 2.65 10.38 11.82
N GLU A 110 3.20 11.06 12.84
CA GLU A 110 3.48 10.41 14.13
C GLU A 110 2.19 10.01 14.84
N THR A 111 1.19 10.88 14.92
CA THR A 111 -0.09 10.58 15.58
C THR A 111 -0.80 9.44 14.89
N PHE A 112 -0.86 9.44 13.55
CA PHE A 112 -1.41 8.35 12.75
C PHE A 112 -0.73 7.01 13.08
N PHE A 113 0.59 6.99 13.07
CA PHE A 113 1.37 5.80 13.43
C PHE A 113 1.10 5.35 14.87
N ARG A 114 1.04 6.28 15.84
CA ARG A 114 0.84 5.96 17.26
C ARG A 114 -0.52 5.33 17.54
N ILE A 115 -1.57 5.69 16.79
CA ILE A 115 -2.89 5.05 16.90
C ILE A 115 -2.77 3.56 16.56
N ILE A 116 -2.16 3.24 15.42
CA ILE A 116 -1.96 1.85 14.99
C ILE A 116 -1.04 1.10 15.96
N ARG A 117 0.07 1.70 16.36
CA ARG A 117 1.08 1.09 17.24
C ARG A 117 0.54 0.78 18.62
N LYS A 118 -0.39 1.60 19.14
CA LYS A 118 -1.04 1.36 20.45
C LYS A 118 -1.86 0.08 20.46
N ALA A 119 -2.57 -0.21 19.37
CA ALA A 119 -3.37 -1.43 19.22
C ALA A 119 -2.50 -2.66 18.88
N HIS A 120 -1.45 -2.44 18.08
CA HIS A 120 -0.59 -3.48 17.55
C HIS A 120 0.88 -3.22 17.90
N PRO A 121 1.29 -3.41 19.16
CA PRO A 121 2.62 -2.99 19.64
C PRO A 121 3.79 -3.67 18.94
N ASP A 122 3.58 -4.88 18.44
CA ASP A 122 4.63 -5.69 17.83
C ASP A 122 4.45 -5.96 16.33
N VAL A 123 3.41 -5.45 15.70
CA VAL A 123 3.20 -5.66 14.26
C VAL A 123 4.15 -4.75 13.47
N PRO A 124 4.86 -5.28 12.47
CA PRO A 124 5.71 -4.47 11.60
C PRO A 124 4.93 -3.39 10.86
N VAL A 125 5.52 -2.21 10.73
CA VAL A 125 4.99 -1.11 9.91
C VAL A 125 6.03 -0.73 8.87
N ILE A 126 5.63 -0.72 7.61
CA ILE A 126 6.47 -0.34 6.47
C ILE A 126 5.97 1.00 5.95
N PHE A 127 6.84 2.00 5.93
CA PHE A 127 6.62 3.29 5.31
C PHE A 127 7.19 3.24 3.89
N ILE A 128 6.43 3.70 2.90
CA ILE A 128 6.86 3.72 1.50
C ILE A 128 6.91 5.18 1.02
N ASP A 129 8.01 5.55 0.38
CA ASP A 129 8.17 6.85 -0.26
C ASP A 129 7.29 6.98 -1.51
N ASN A 130 7.05 8.21 -1.92
CA ASN A 130 6.44 8.50 -3.20
C ASN A 130 7.39 8.08 -4.34
N PRO A 131 6.95 7.30 -5.33
CA PRO A 131 7.77 7.01 -6.50
C PRO A 131 8.04 8.28 -7.31
N CYS A 132 9.19 8.33 -7.97
CA CYS A 132 9.46 9.38 -8.94
C CYS A 132 8.54 9.17 -10.15
N TYR A 133 7.65 10.11 -10.37
CA TYR A 133 6.70 10.08 -11.48
C TYR A 133 7.40 10.30 -12.83
N GLY A 134 6.77 9.82 -13.91
CA GLY A 134 7.33 10.00 -15.25
C GLY A 134 7.59 11.48 -15.62
N HIS A 135 6.71 12.38 -15.21
CA HIS A 135 6.88 13.81 -15.49
C HIS A 135 7.99 14.48 -14.64
N CYS A 136 8.42 13.91 -13.53
CA CYS A 136 9.54 14.44 -12.73
C CYS A 136 10.89 14.46 -13.50
N HIS A 137 10.97 13.78 -14.63
CA HIS A 137 12.16 13.84 -15.48
C HIS A 137 12.26 15.13 -16.31
N VAL A 138 11.15 15.84 -16.49
CA VAL A 138 11.05 17.05 -17.32
C VAL A 138 10.48 18.25 -16.55
N ASP A 139 9.89 18.02 -15.38
CA ASP A 139 9.32 19.03 -14.50
C ASP A 139 10.09 19.06 -13.17
N GLU A 140 10.95 20.06 -13.03
CA GLU A 140 11.81 20.23 -11.86
C GLU A 140 11.01 20.60 -10.60
N GLU A 141 9.89 21.31 -10.74
CA GLU A 141 9.03 21.68 -9.60
C GLU A 141 8.32 20.45 -9.05
N ALA A 142 7.75 19.63 -9.93
CA ALA A 142 7.17 18.35 -9.53
C ALA A 142 8.20 17.41 -8.87
N ARG A 143 9.44 17.42 -9.36
CA ARG A 143 10.55 16.69 -8.76
C ARG A 143 10.84 17.15 -7.33
N LYS A 144 10.97 18.45 -7.14
CA LYS A 144 11.23 19.06 -5.84
C LYS A 144 10.10 18.76 -4.83
N ASP A 145 8.85 18.75 -5.28
CA ASP A 145 7.70 18.41 -4.43
C ASP A 145 7.75 16.95 -3.97
N VAL A 146 8.05 16.01 -4.87
CA VAL A 146 8.23 14.58 -4.52
C VAL A 146 9.40 14.42 -3.54
N ASP A 147 10.53 15.05 -3.80
CA ASP A 147 11.72 14.97 -2.94
C ASP A 147 11.43 15.53 -1.52
N ALA A 148 10.67 16.64 -1.43
CA ALA A 148 10.29 17.24 -0.16
C ALA A 148 9.36 16.34 0.67
N ARG A 149 8.40 15.64 0.02
CA ARG A 149 7.51 14.66 0.65
C ARG A 149 8.30 13.46 1.17
N ASN A 150 9.21 12.92 0.37
CA ASN A 150 10.03 11.77 0.73
C ASN A 150 11.00 12.11 1.87
N GLU A 151 11.57 13.33 1.90
CA GLU A 151 12.40 13.76 3.03
C GLU A 151 11.56 13.90 4.31
N ALA A 152 10.33 14.45 4.24
CA ALA A 152 9.43 14.50 5.41
C ALA A 152 9.07 13.09 5.92
N GLN A 153 8.87 12.12 5.03
CA GLN A 153 8.65 10.72 5.40
C GLN A 153 9.87 10.11 6.09
N LYS A 154 11.03 10.36 5.57
CA LYS A 154 12.30 9.89 6.16
C LYS A 154 12.56 10.56 7.52
N GLU A 155 12.29 11.86 7.67
CA GLU A 155 12.36 12.57 8.96
C GLU A 155 11.46 11.90 10.01
N LEU A 156 10.20 11.60 9.63
CA LEU A 156 9.25 10.88 10.48
C LEU A 156 9.79 9.51 10.89
N TYR A 157 10.24 8.71 9.92
CA TYR A 157 10.82 7.40 10.19
C TYR A 157 12.01 7.48 11.17
N LEU A 158 12.95 8.40 10.95
CA LEU A 158 14.11 8.57 11.81
C LEU A 158 13.73 9.04 13.22
N LYS A 159 12.74 9.93 13.34
CA LYS A 159 12.18 10.35 14.62
C LYS A 159 11.60 9.18 15.42
N LEU A 160 10.81 8.34 14.76
CA LEU A 160 10.24 7.13 15.37
C LEU A 160 11.34 6.13 15.77
N ARG A 161 12.35 5.92 14.91
CA ARG A 161 13.51 5.08 15.26
C ARG A 161 14.24 5.59 16.51
N LYS A 162 14.47 6.89 16.59
CA LYS A 162 15.13 7.56 17.73
C LYS A 162 14.29 7.46 19.01
N SER A 163 12.96 7.42 18.92
CA SER A 163 12.06 7.22 20.06
C SER A 163 11.98 5.76 20.55
N GLY A 164 12.73 4.84 19.94
CA GLY A 164 12.83 3.45 20.36
C GLY A 164 11.99 2.46 19.55
N GLU A 165 11.30 2.89 18.51
CA GLU A 165 10.54 1.98 17.63
C GLU A 165 11.46 1.02 16.88
N LYS A 166 11.25 -0.29 17.04
CA LYS A 166 12.14 -1.32 16.47
C LYS A 166 11.57 -2.00 15.23
N ARG A 167 10.24 -2.16 15.15
CA ARG A 167 9.55 -2.88 14.09
C ARG A 167 8.95 -1.93 13.06
N ILE A 168 9.71 -0.93 12.66
CA ILE A 168 9.39 -0.03 11.57
C ILE A 168 10.46 -0.10 10.48
N TYR A 169 10.04 0.01 9.24
CA TYR A 169 10.89 -0.11 8.06
C TYR A 169 10.53 1.00 7.09
N HIS A 170 11.50 1.42 6.30
CA HIS A 170 11.35 2.46 5.29
C HIS A 170 11.84 1.93 3.95
N ILE A 171 11.02 2.09 2.93
CA ILE A 171 11.31 1.71 1.54
C ILE A 171 11.40 3.00 0.73
N THR A 172 12.58 3.26 0.19
CA THR A 172 12.77 4.27 -0.85
C THR A 172 12.28 3.71 -2.18
N THR A 173 11.63 4.54 -2.96
CA THR A 173 10.98 4.12 -4.21
C THR A 173 11.81 4.45 -5.45
N GLU A 174 13.09 4.74 -5.28
CA GLU A 174 14.00 4.94 -6.38
C GLU A 174 14.03 3.68 -7.27
N ASN A 175 13.70 3.85 -8.54
CA ASN A 175 13.64 2.80 -9.56
C ASN A 175 12.62 1.65 -9.30
N THR A 176 11.70 1.76 -8.35
CA THR A 176 10.72 0.70 -8.06
C THR A 176 9.75 0.41 -9.21
N VAL A 177 9.54 1.37 -10.10
CA VAL A 177 8.66 1.22 -11.27
C VAL A 177 9.42 1.24 -12.60
N GLY A 178 10.75 1.30 -12.56
CA GLY A 178 11.63 1.45 -13.74
C GLY A 178 11.91 2.90 -14.10
N THR A 179 12.80 3.10 -15.07
CA THR A 179 13.29 4.43 -15.51
C THR A 179 12.94 4.74 -16.97
N ASP A 180 12.14 3.89 -17.61
CA ASP A 180 11.73 3.97 -19.01
C ASP A 180 10.44 4.76 -19.23
N CYS A 181 9.81 5.26 -18.16
CA CYS A 181 8.52 5.96 -18.15
C CYS A 181 7.31 5.09 -18.59
N GLU A 182 7.47 3.81 -18.90
CA GLU A 182 6.40 2.90 -19.32
C GLU A 182 5.46 2.47 -18.18
N ALA A 183 5.83 2.80 -16.95
CA ALA A 183 5.07 2.44 -15.76
C ALA A 183 3.82 3.32 -15.52
N PHE A 184 3.64 4.40 -16.27
CA PHE A 184 2.62 5.42 -16.00
C PHE A 184 1.64 5.61 -17.15
N VAL A 185 0.34 5.77 -16.81
CA VAL A 185 -0.74 6.05 -17.80
C VAL A 185 -0.86 7.54 -18.07
N ASP A 186 -0.87 8.35 -17.02
CA ASP A 186 -1.11 9.79 -17.02
C ASP A 186 0.02 10.60 -16.39
N GLY A 187 1.17 9.96 -16.24
CA GLY A 187 2.34 10.53 -15.58
C GLY A 187 2.39 10.27 -14.08
N VAL A 188 1.30 9.80 -13.45
CA VAL A 188 1.17 9.52 -12.01
C VAL A 188 0.72 8.09 -11.73
N HIS A 189 -0.41 7.68 -12.33
CA HIS A 189 -1.02 6.38 -12.08
C HIS A 189 -0.36 5.28 -12.89
N PHE A 190 -0.24 4.10 -12.27
CA PHE A 190 0.50 3.00 -12.87
C PHE A 190 -0.28 2.27 -13.97
N THR A 191 0.42 1.89 -15.03
CA THR A 191 0.02 0.84 -15.96
C THR A 191 0.06 -0.50 -15.27
N ASP A 192 -0.43 -1.57 -15.92
CA ASP A 192 -0.25 -2.95 -15.42
C ASP A 192 1.23 -3.29 -15.23
N LEU A 193 2.11 -2.79 -16.10
CA LEU A 193 3.56 -2.96 -15.97
C LEU A 193 4.10 -2.25 -14.71
N GLY A 194 3.64 -1.02 -14.44
CA GLY A 194 3.99 -0.29 -13.22
C GLY A 194 3.54 -1.01 -11.97
N MET A 195 2.30 -1.54 -11.96
CA MET A 195 1.77 -2.34 -10.86
C MET A 195 2.58 -3.62 -10.60
N MET A 196 2.99 -4.33 -11.66
CA MET A 196 3.85 -5.51 -11.58
C MET A 196 5.21 -5.18 -10.97
N ARG A 197 5.91 -4.19 -11.53
CA ARG A 197 7.23 -3.75 -11.07
C ARG A 197 7.20 -3.32 -9.60
N TYR A 198 6.17 -2.55 -9.23
CA TYR A 198 6.00 -2.09 -7.85
C TYR A 198 5.77 -3.27 -6.89
N ALA A 199 4.90 -4.22 -7.27
CA ALA A 199 4.68 -5.43 -6.48
C ALA A 199 5.96 -6.25 -6.33
N GLU A 200 6.73 -6.46 -7.41
CA GLU A 200 7.99 -7.22 -7.40
C GLU A 200 9.02 -6.63 -6.44
N ASN A 201 9.08 -5.30 -6.34
CA ASN A 201 9.94 -4.62 -5.38
C ASN A 201 9.46 -4.74 -3.92
N LEU A 202 8.15 -4.73 -3.69
CA LEU A 202 7.58 -4.80 -2.33
C LEU A 202 7.54 -6.23 -1.77
N ILE A 203 7.26 -7.25 -2.59
CA ILE A 203 7.11 -8.65 -2.18
C ILE A 203 8.27 -9.14 -1.28
N PRO A 204 9.56 -9.01 -1.66
CA PRO A 204 10.65 -9.51 -0.83
C PRO A 204 10.78 -8.79 0.50
N VAL A 205 10.45 -7.50 0.56
CA VAL A 205 10.49 -6.72 1.81
C VAL A 205 9.34 -7.14 2.72
N ILE A 206 8.12 -7.19 2.21
CA ILE A 206 6.93 -7.59 2.97
C ILE A 206 7.11 -9.02 3.50
N LYS A 207 7.46 -9.98 2.63
CA LYS A 207 7.70 -11.38 2.99
C LYS A 207 8.68 -11.55 4.16
N ARG A 208 9.74 -10.75 4.16
CA ARG A 208 10.79 -10.79 5.21
C ARG A 208 10.33 -10.20 6.54
N ARG A 209 9.29 -9.36 6.53
CA ARG A 209 8.81 -8.60 7.69
C ARG A 209 7.50 -9.14 8.27
N MET A 210 6.70 -9.84 7.47
CA MET A 210 5.50 -10.52 7.97
C MET A 210 5.83 -11.45 9.14
N ARG A 211 4.87 -11.59 10.02
CA ARG A 211 4.84 -12.61 11.09
C ARG A 211 4.30 -13.92 10.56
#